data_ad81742a1ef112f8da5a58ff93792983
#
_entry.id   ad81742a1ef112f8da5a58ff93792983
#
_cell.length_a   1.000
_cell.length_b   1.000
_cell.length_c   1.000
_cell.angle_alpha   90.00
_cell.angle_beta   90.00
_cell.angle_gamma   90.00
#
_symmetry.space_group_name_H-M   'P 1'
#
loop_
_entity.id
_entity.type
_entity.pdbx_description
1 polymer ?
#
loop_
_entity_poly.entity_id
_entity_poly.type
_entity_poly.pdbx_seq_one_letter_code
_entity_poly.pdbx_strand_id
1 'polypeptide(L)' 'MKAHLDSALYDAVLSYCIDRTLSGYDQAMHYGRLSGFFTFENELTALGKKFAQSLKTRNEV' A
#
# COMPACT_ATOMS: atom_id res chain seq x y z
N MET A 1 -12.50 -14.98 4.50
CA MET A 1 -11.12 -14.92 4.44
C MET A 1 -10.60 -13.57 4.70
N LYS A 2 -9.72 -13.49 5.61
CA LYS A 2 -9.16 -12.23 5.91
C LYS A 2 -8.23 -11.74 4.84
N ALA A 3 -7.77 -12.61 4.02
CA ALA A 3 -6.90 -12.21 2.93
C ALA A 3 -7.59 -11.25 1.99
N HIS A 4 -8.88 -11.35 1.92
CA HIS A 4 -9.68 -10.51 1.03
C HIS A 4 -9.53 -9.03 1.39
N LEU A 5 -9.71 -8.74 2.66
CA LEU A 5 -9.60 -7.37 3.13
C LEU A 5 -8.16 -6.87 3.04
N ASP A 6 -7.22 -7.73 3.41
CA ASP A 6 -5.80 -7.37 3.33
C ASP A 6 -5.42 -7.07 1.90
N SER A 7 -5.98 -7.80 0.97
CA SER A 7 -5.67 -7.62 -0.43
C SER A 7 -6.12 -6.25 -0.91
N ALA A 8 -7.29 -5.81 -0.47
CA ALA A 8 -7.79 -4.49 -0.85
C ALA A 8 -6.91 -3.38 -0.29
N LEU A 9 -6.48 -3.53 0.95
CA LEU A 9 -5.60 -2.54 1.56
C LEU A 9 -4.24 -2.52 0.88
N TYR A 10 -3.74 -3.69 0.58
CA TYR A 10 -2.45 -3.81 -0.11
C TYR A 10 -2.51 -3.09 -1.45
N ASP A 11 -3.56 -3.35 -2.20
CA ASP A 11 -3.72 -2.73 -3.52
C ASP A 11 -3.81 -1.23 -3.43
N ALA A 12 -4.48 -0.72 -2.42
CA ALA A 12 -4.61 0.72 -2.25
C ALA A 12 -3.26 1.37 -2.03
N VAL A 13 -2.43 0.77 -1.19
CA VAL A 13 -1.11 1.32 -0.92
C VAL A 13 -0.21 1.16 -2.13
N LEU A 14 -0.29 0.03 -2.79
CA LEU A 14 0.53 -0.21 -3.97
C LEU A 14 0.18 0.79 -5.07
N SER A 15 -1.10 1.02 -5.30
CA SER A 15 -1.53 2.00 -6.30
C SER A 15 -1.01 3.39 -5.97
N TYR A 16 -1.06 3.74 -4.70
CA TYR A 16 -0.52 5.02 -4.26
C TYR A 16 0.97 5.12 -4.58
N CYS A 17 1.71 4.05 -4.28
CA CYS A 17 3.15 4.05 -4.51
C CYS A 17 3.47 4.14 -6.01
N ILE A 18 2.72 3.44 -6.82
CA ILE A 18 2.92 3.49 -8.27
C ILE A 18 2.68 4.90 -8.77
N ASP A 19 1.63 5.52 -8.27
CA ASP A 19 1.28 6.87 -8.66
C ASP A 19 2.34 7.86 -8.26
N ARG A 20 2.91 7.68 -7.07
CA ARG A 20 3.93 8.60 -6.58
C ARG A 20 5.24 8.45 -7.30
N THR A 21 5.59 7.23 -7.68
CA THR A 21 6.86 6.99 -8.35
C THR A 21 6.76 7.12 -9.85
N LEU A 22 5.55 7.01 -10.38
CA LEU A 22 5.31 7.05 -11.82
C LEU A 22 6.15 5.99 -12.51
N SER A 23 6.31 4.87 -11.87
CA SER A 23 7.15 3.79 -12.35
C SER A 23 6.43 2.47 -12.21
N GLY A 24 7.15 1.41 -12.50
CA GLY A 24 6.59 0.09 -12.43
C GLY A 24 6.50 -0.44 -11.02
N TYR A 25 6.12 -1.70 -10.95
CA TYR A 25 5.86 -2.37 -9.69
C TYR A 25 7.10 -2.39 -8.77
N ASP A 26 8.27 -2.70 -9.33
CA ASP A 26 9.47 -2.82 -8.52
C ASP A 26 9.81 -1.52 -7.80
N GLN A 27 9.72 -0.43 -8.52
CA GLN A 27 10.01 0.88 -7.94
C GLN A 27 8.98 1.24 -6.89
N ALA A 28 7.72 0.93 -7.17
CA ALA A 28 6.65 1.23 -6.23
C ALA A 28 6.84 0.46 -4.93
N MET A 29 7.21 -0.82 -5.02
CA MET A 29 7.45 -1.62 -3.84
C MET A 29 8.64 -1.08 -3.04
N HIS A 30 9.68 -0.67 -3.74
CA HIS A 30 10.84 -0.09 -3.07
C HIS A 30 10.44 1.17 -2.30
N TYR A 31 9.67 2.01 -2.94
CA TYR A 31 9.19 3.24 -2.31
C TYR A 31 8.36 2.92 -1.07
N GLY A 32 7.48 1.92 -1.19
CA GLY A 32 6.65 1.53 -0.07
C GLY A 32 7.46 1.00 1.09
N ARG A 33 8.50 0.23 0.80
CA ARG A 33 9.37 -0.29 1.85
C ARG A 33 10.11 0.84 2.56
N LEU A 34 10.61 1.79 1.81
CA LEU A 34 11.31 2.92 2.39
C LEU A 34 10.38 3.79 3.24
N SER A 35 9.13 3.86 2.85
CA SER A 35 8.14 4.63 3.58
C SER A 35 7.62 3.90 4.81
N GLY A 36 7.94 2.61 4.94
CA GLY A 36 7.47 1.83 6.07
C GLY A 36 6.13 1.17 5.84
N PHE A 37 5.62 1.19 4.62
CA PHE A 37 4.32 0.58 4.32
C PHE A 37 4.42 -0.92 4.08
N PHE A 38 5.57 -1.40 3.62
CA PHE A 38 5.77 -2.81 3.33
C PHE A 38 6.98 -3.34 4.08
N THR A 39 6.91 -4.62 4.43
CA THR A 39 8.04 -5.31 5.03
C THR A 39 9.00 -5.76 3.94
N PHE A 40 10.12 -6.34 4.37
CA PHE A 40 11.07 -6.95 3.45
C PHE A 40 10.42 -8.03 2.60
N GLU A 41 9.41 -8.68 3.15
CA GLU A 41 8.73 -9.75 2.44
C GLU A 41 7.56 -9.22 1.65
N ASN A 42 7.48 -7.92 1.50
CA ASN A 42 6.45 -7.26 0.69
C ASN A 42 5.06 -7.46 1.25
N GLU A 43 4.97 -7.50 2.56
CA GLU A 43 3.68 -7.58 3.23
C GLU A 43 3.38 -6.22 3.85
N LEU A 44 2.11 -5.94 3.97
CA LEU A 44 1.68 -4.66 4.50
C LEU A 44 1.99 -4.57 5.99
N THR A 45 2.62 -3.49 6.41
CA THR A 45 2.89 -3.24 7.82
C THR A 45 1.66 -2.64 8.47
N ALA A 46 1.72 -2.51 9.81
CA ALA A 46 0.64 -1.84 10.53
C ALA A 46 0.48 -0.41 10.04
N LEU A 47 1.60 0.26 9.81
CA LEU A 47 1.56 1.61 9.27
C LEU A 47 0.93 1.64 7.89
N GLY A 48 1.28 0.65 7.06
CA GLY A 48 0.71 0.56 5.74
C GLY A 48 -0.79 0.36 5.77
N LYS A 49 -1.26 -0.45 6.71
CA LYS A 49 -2.69 -0.68 6.83
C LYS A 49 -3.42 0.58 7.23
N LYS A 50 -2.86 1.31 8.16
CA LYS A 50 -3.44 2.57 8.59
C LYS A 50 -3.52 3.55 7.44
N PHE A 51 -2.45 3.62 6.68
CA PHE A 51 -2.41 4.51 5.54
C PHE A 51 -3.43 4.11 4.49
N ALA A 52 -3.56 2.82 4.26
CA ALA A 52 -4.54 2.33 3.29
C ALA A 52 -5.96 2.70 3.69
N GLN A 53 -6.26 2.57 4.96
CA GLN A 53 -7.58 2.92 5.44
C GLN A 53 -7.85 4.41 5.28
N SER A 54 -6.83 5.21 5.46
CA SER A 54 -6.94 6.64 5.26
C SER A 54 -7.25 6.96 3.81
N LEU A 55 -6.61 6.27 2.90
CA LEU A 55 -6.86 6.46 1.48
C LEU A 55 -8.29 6.09 1.11
N LYS A 56 -8.76 4.98 1.66
CA LYS A 56 -10.11 4.54 1.38
C LYS A 56 -11.13 5.56 1.86
N THR A 57 -10.92 6.06 3.05
CA THR A 57 -11.83 7.04 3.62
C THR A 57 -11.90 8.29 2.75
N ARG A 58 -10.76 8.71 2.24
CA ARG A 58 -10.73 9.88 1.39
C ARG A 58 -11.45 9.66 0.08
N ASN A 59 -11.30 8.47 -0.46
CA ASN A 59 -11.92 8.17 -1.74
C ASN A 59 -13.42 8.11 -1.66
N GLU A 60 -13.94 7.89 -0.49
CA GLU A 60 -15.37 7.77 -0.34
C GLU A 60 -16.08 9.09 -0.22
N VAL A 61 -15.37 10.13 -0.09
CA VAL A 61 -15.97 11.45 -0.06
C VAL A 61 -16.31 11.95 -1.45
#